data_09e5f257d8c9cc8045086483a752e2fd
#
_entry.id   09e5f257d8c9cc8045086483a752e2fd
#
_cell.length_a   1.000
_cell.length_b   1.000
_cell.length_c   1.000
_cell.angle_alpha   90.00
_cell.angle_beta   90.00
_cell.angle_gamma   90.00
#
_symmetry.space_group_name_H-M   'P 1'
#
loop_
_entity.id
_entity.type
_entity.pdbx_description
1 polymer ?
#
loop_
_entity_poly.entity_id
_entity_poly.type
_entity_poly.pdbx_seq_one_letter_code
_entity_poly.pdbx_strand_id
1 'polypeptide(L)'
;RYYDPFACRFINADDISYIEPETINGLNLYAYCLNNPIMYTDETGTMPNWLKWLIGGIVIIGLGVATIVTGGAAAGVAGFIIANAFKGAVIGAISGALVSGTIGGIFSVVSGESFWQGFADGAANGFMIGAIIGGITGAISSSIQVANAAKMWEAGTSVRTSTPFKTMVHHYKIHGKGFGNIVNYTKQASDFAIRNAKSLSFVARNPNLTPHWTWIGKVGMNGHFTSAGKILTFWM
;
A
#
# COMPACT_ATOMS: atom_id res chain seq x y z
N ARG A 1 -2.58 6.34 -36.86
CA ARG A 1 -3.82 5.69 -37.40
C ARG A 1 -4.70 6.71 -38.09
N TYR A 2 -5.59 6.27 -39.01
CA TYR A 2 -6.52 7.14 -39.72
C TYR A 2 -7.86 7.16 -38.97
N TYR A 3 -8.31 8.35 -38.58
CA TYR A 3 -9.55 8.57 -37.87
C TYR A 3 -10.69 8.86 -38.86
N ASP A 4 -11.82 8.20 -38.67
CA ASP A 4 -13.06 8.48 -39.41
C ASP A 4 -14.00 9.34 -38.54
N PRO A 5 -14.20 10.62 -38.89
CA PRO A 5 -15.05 11.51 -38.10
C PRO A 5 -16.53 11.14 -38.16
N PHE A 6 -17.00 10.41 -39.19
CA PHE A 6 -18.38 9.95 -39.28
C PHE A 6 -18.63 8.73 -38.40
N ALA A 7 -17.69 7.81 -38.34
CA ALA A 7 -17.76 6.63 -37.47
C ALA A 7 -17.27 6.89 -36.05
N CYS A 8 -16.69 8.06 -35.78
CA CYS A 8 -16.09 8.43 -34.50
C CYS A 8 -15.06 7.39 -33.96
N ARG A 9 -14.32 6.75 -34.85
CA ARG A 9 -13.30 5.71 -34.51
C ARG A 9 -12.16 5.69 -35.52
N PHE A 10 -11.10 4.98 -35.18
CA PHE A 10 -10.05 4.69 -36.13
C PHE A 10 -10.51 3.67 -37.19
N ILE A 11 -10.06 3.82 -38.46
CA ILE A 11 -10.33 2.88 -39.54
C ILE A 11 -9.46 1.63 -39.43
N ASN A 12 -8.24 1.79 -38.89
CA ASN A 12 -7.27 0.72 -38.69
C ASN A 12 -7.26 0.31 -37.23
N ALA A 13 -7.18 -1.00 -36.97
CA ALA A 13 -7.00 -1.54 -35.63
C ALA A 13 -5.67 -1.05 -35.03
N ASP A 14 -5.61 -0.95 -33.73
CA ASP A 14 -4.37 -0.75 -32.96
C ASP A 14 -3.55 -2.04 -32.92
N ASP A 15 -2.31 -1.94 -32.43
CA ASP A 15 -1.48 -3.12 -32.19
C ASP A 15 -2.15 -4.02 -31.16
N ILE A 16 -2.07 -5.32 -31.37
CA ILE A 16 -2.64 -6.36 -30.48
C ILE A 16 -2.06 -6.26 -29.06
N SER A 17 -0.85 -5.70 -28.91
CA SER A 17 -0.22 -5.43 -27.61
C SER A 17 -1.01 -4.46 -26.72
N TYR A 18 -1.91 -3.67 -27.27
CA TYR A 18 -2.81 -2.76 -26.54
C TYR A 18 -4.12 -3.40 -26.10
N ILE A 19 -4.32 -4.70 -26.31
CA ILE A 19 -5.49 -5.42 -25.81
C ILE A 19 -5.40 -5.53 -24.27
N GLU A 20 -6.37 -4.93 -23.60
CA GLU A 20 -6.55 -5.02 -22.14
C GLU A 20 -7.91 -5.66 -21.84
N PRO A 21 -8.03 -6.99 -21.78
CA PRO A 21 -9.30 -7.69 -21.61
C PRO A 21 -10.07 -7.32 -20.34
N GLU A 22 -9.37 -6.78 -19.36
CA GLU A 22 -9.91 -6.44 -18.04
C GLU A 22 -10.56 -5.05 -17.98
N THR A 23 -10.45 -4.24 -19.05
CA THR A 23 -11.03 -2.90 -19.11
C THR A 23 -12.22 -2.86 -20.05
N ILE A 24 -13.21 -1.98 -19.76
CA ILE A 24 -14.49 -1.88 -20.50
C ILE A 24 -14.28 -1.63 -22.00
N ASN A 25 -13.24 -0.89 -22.37
CA ASN A 25 -12.90 -0.59 -23.77
C ASN A 25 -11.62 -1.30 -24.27
N GLY A 26 -11.01 -2.13 -23.46
CA GLY A 26 -9.68 -2.70 -23.72
C GLY A 26 -9.63 -3.73 -24.84
N LEU A 27 -10.78 -4.25 -25.28
CA LEU A 27 -10.89 -5.13 -26.45
C LEU A 27 -11.17 -4.36 -27.74
N ASN A 28 -11.44 -3.05 -27.66
CA ASN A 28 -11.80 -2.25 -28.81
C ASN A 28 -10.58 -1.54 -29.42
N LEU A 29 -9.85 -2.23 -30.27
CA LEU A 29 -8.68 -1.70 -30.99
C LEU A 29 -8.98 -0.55 -31.95
N TYR A 30 -10.23 -0.21 -32.17
CA TYR A 30 -10.68 0.89 -33.03
C TYR A 30 -11.11 2.12 -32.22
N ALA A 31 -11.09 2.07 -30.88
CA ALA A 31 -11.53 3.16 -30.04
C ALA A 31 -10.67 4.42 -30.25
N TYR A 32 -11.32 5.56 -30.48
CA TYR A 32 -10.69 6.87 -30.48
C TYR A 32 -11.09 7.62 -29.21
N CYS A 33 -10.12 8.15 -28.49
CA CYS A 33 -10.32 8.94 -27.27
C CYS A 33 -11.29 8.30 -26.26
N LEU A 34 -11.18 6.99 -26.02
CA LEU A 34 -12.07 6.23 -25.13
C LEU A 34 -13.56 6.33 -25.54
N ASN A 35 -13.85 6.46 -26.84
CA ASN A 35 -15.16 6.71 -27.42
C ASN A 35 -15.77 8.09 -27.06
N ASN A 36 -14.95 9.08 -26.66
CA ASN A 36 -15.39 10.44 -26.36
C ASN A 36 -14.58 11.49 -27.16
N PRO A 37 -14.75 11.56 -28.47
CA PRO A 37 -13.97 12.46 -29.34
C PRO A 37 -14.34 13.95 -29.19
N ILE A 38 -15.41 14.26 -28.44
CA ILE A 38 -15.82 15.65 -28.17
C ILE A 38 -14.98 16.27 -27.06
N MET A 39 -14.62 15.45 -26.04
CA MET A 39 -13.87 15.90 -24.87
C MET A 39 -12.36 15.76 -25.05
N TYR A 40 -11.91 14.83 -25.90
CA TYR A 40 -10.51 14.45 -26.00
C TYR A 40 -10.04 14.44 -27.45
N THR A 41 -8.79 14.83 -27.65
CA THR A 41 -8.06 14.71 -28.92
C THR A 41 -6.87 13.79 -28.72
N ASP A 42 -6.73 12.80 -29.56
CA ASP A 42 -5.60 11.88 -29.55
C ASP A 42 -4.74 12.16 -30.79
N GLU A 43 -3.75 13.03 -30.64
CA GLU A 43 -2.84 13.43 -31.72
C GLU A 43 -1.89 12.30 -32.15
N THR A 44 -1.61 11.36 -31.26
CA THR A 44 -0.62 10.30 -31.46
C THR A 44 -1.23 8.92 -31.64
N GLY A 45 -2.55 8.78 -31.42
CA GLY A 45 -3.24 7.48 -31.37
C GLY A 45 -2.97 6.69 -30.10
N THR A 46 -2.45 7.34 -29.07
CA THR A 46 -2.18 6.75 -27.74
C THR A 46 -2.84 7.58 -26.64
N MET A 47 -2.93 7.04 -25.42
CA MET A 47 -3.51 7.79 -24.30
C MET A 47 -2.76 9.11 -24.07
N PRO A 48 -3.45 10.27 -24.05
CA PRO A 48 -2.81 11.57 -23.87
C PRO A 48 -2.08 11.65 -22.50
N ASN A 49 -0.93 12.33 -22.48
CA ASN A 49 -0.14 12.44 -21.26
C ASN A 49 -0.89 13.08 -20.09
N TRP A 50 -1.70 14.10 -20.34
CA TRP A 50 -2.49 14.73 -19.27
C TRP A 50 -3.43 13.74 -18.58
N LEU A 51 -3.99 12.77 -19.32
CA LEU A 51 -4.87 11.74 -18.75
C LEU A 51 -4.08 10.75 -17.88
N LYS A 52 -2.86 10.41 -18.26
CA LYS A 52 -1.95 9.59 -17.46
C LYS A 52 -1.60 10.28 -16.13
N TRP A 53 -1.29 11.58 -16.16
CA TRP A 53 -1.08 12.39 -14.97
C TRP A 53 -2.33 12.46 -14.09
N LEU A 54 -3.50 12.61 -14.71
CA LEU A 54 -4.78 12.64 -14.00
C LEU A 54 -5.05 11.31 -13.27
N ILE A 55 -4.88 10.17 -13.94
CA ILE A 55 -5.10 8.84 -13.34
C ILE A 55 -4.15 8.62 -12.16
N GLY A 56 -2.86 8.83 -12.37
CA GLY A 56 -1.87 8.72 -11.29
C GLY A 56 -2.17 9.67 -10.12
N GLY A 57 -2.58 10.90 -10.42
CA GLY A 57 -2.99 11.90 -9.43
C GLY A 57 -4.22 11.48 -8.63
N ILE A 58 -5.25 10.92 -9.27
CA ILE A 58 -6.46 10.41 -8.59
C ILE A 58 -6.11 9.28 -7.63
N VAL A 59 -5.22 8.36 -8.01
CA VAL A 59 -4.76 7.27 -7.12
C VAL A 59 -4.09 7.86 -5.88
N ILE A 60 -3.17 8.80 -6.05
CA ILE A 60 -2.44 9.43 -4.93
C ILE A 60 -3.39 10.21 -4.04
N ILE A 61 -4.25 11.06 -4.61
CA ILE A 61 -5.21 11.89 -3.86
C ILE A 61 -6.21 10.99 -3.13
N GLY A 62 -6.76 9.98 -3.80
CA GLY A 62 -7.72 9.06 -3.20
C GLY A 62 -7.13 8.30 -1.99
N LEU A 63 -5.91 7.79 -2.11
CA LEU A 63 -5.21 7.15 -1.00
C LEU A 63 -4.84 8.16 0.11
N GLY A 64 -4.49 9.39 -0.25
CA GLY A 64 -4.20 10.46 0.70
C GLY A 64 -5.43 10.84 1.53
N VAL A 65 -6.58 11.06 0.88
CA VAL A 65 -7.86 11.32 1.56
C VAL A 65 -8.25 10.14 2.45
N ALA A 66 -8.16 8.90 1.94
CA ALA A 66 -8.44 7.71 2.73
C ALA A 66 -7.52 7.60 3.96
N THR A 67 -6.25 7.98 3.84
CA THR A 67 -5.30 8.03 4.96
C THR A 67 -5.75 9.03 6.03
N ILE A 68 -6.19 10.22 5.63
CA ILE A 68 -6.68 11.26 6.57
C ILE A 68 -7.96 10.79 7.26
N VAL A 69 -8.94 10.32 6.49
CA VAL A 69 -10.24 9.87 7.00
C VAL A 69 -10.10 8.70 7.96
N THR A 70 -9.18 7.77 7.70
CA THR A 70 -8.91 6.64 8.61
C THR A 70 -8.02 6.98 9.80
N GLY A 71 -7.59 8.24 9.96
CA GLY A 71 -6.69 8.65 11.05
C GLY A 71 -5.24 8.18 10.87
N GLY A 72 -4.86 7.83 9.66
CA GLY A 72 -3.50 7.42 9.31
C GLY A 72 -3.05 6.10 9.93
N ALA A 73 -1.75 5.90 9.98
CA ALA A 73 -1.15 4.66 10.48
C ALA A 73 -1.44 4.36 11.97
N ALA A 74 -1.83 5.37 12.74
CA ALA A 74 -2.15 5.24 14.16
C ALA A 74 -3.56 4.70 14.42
N ALA A 75 -4.44 4.68 13.42
CA ALA A 75 -5.84 4.27 13.55
C ALA A 75 -6.08 2.75 13.48
N GLY A 76 -5.04 1.95 13.60
CA GLY A 76 -5.13 0.49 13.57
C GLY A 76 -4.70 -0.11 12.24
N VAL A 77 -5.20 -1.33 11.95
CA VAL A 77 -4.74 -2.10 10.77
C VAL A 77 -5.07 -1.42 9.46
N ALA A 78 -6.30 -0.98 9.27
CA ALA A 78 -6.74 -0.36 8.01
C ALA A 78 -5.96 0.93 7.73
N GLY A 79 -5.86 1.81 8.71
CA GLY A 79 -5.09 3.06 8.57
C GLY A 79 -3.61 2.82 8.28
N PHE A 80 -3.01 1.81 8.91
CA PHE A 80 -1.63 1.43 8.63
C PHE A 80 -1.42 0.97 7.18
N ILE A 81 -2.31 0.10 6.67
CA ILE A 81 -2.25 -0.41 5.28
C ILE A 81 -2.44 0.73 4.28
N ILE A 82 -3.46 1.56 4.47
CA ILE A 82 -3.78 2.68 3.56
C ILE A 82 -2.64 3.70 3.55
N ALA A 83 -2.07 4.04 4.71
CA ALA A 83 -0.95 4.98 4.79
C ALA A 83 0.30 4.46 4.07
N ASN A 84 0.58 3.16 4.11
CA ASN A 84 1.70 2.58 3.37
C ASN A 84 1.39 2.43 1.87
N ALA A 85 0.14 2.17 1.49
CA ALA A 85 -0.30 2.24 0.10
C ALA A 85 -0.09 3.65 -0.48
N PHE A 86 -0.49 4.69 0.26
CA PHE A 86 -0.26 6.08 -0.14
C PHE A 86 1.23 6.40 -0.32
N LYS A 87 2.07 6.05 0.66
CA LYS A 87 3.52 6.22 0.55
C LYS A 87 4.10 5.50 -0.67
N GLY A 88 3.68 4.25 -0.88
CA GLY A 88 4.09 3.46 -2.03
C GLY A 88 3.69 4.10 -3.35
N ALA A 89 2.45 4.62 -3.45
CA ALA A 89 1.95 5.31 -4.65
C ALA A 89 2.77 6.56 -4.96
N VAL A 90 3.08 7.39 -3.96
CA VAL A 90 3.88 8.61 -4.15
C VAL A 90 5.30 8.28 -4.59
N ILE A 91 5.97 7.36 -3.89
CA ILE A 91 7.35 6.96 -4.24
C ILE A 91 7.37 6.31 -5.63
N GLY A 92 6.43 5.42 -5.92
CA GLY A 92 6.32 4.76 -7.22
C GLY A 92 6.08 5.75 -8.36
N ALA A 93 5.19 6.72 -8.17
CA ALA A 93 4.91 7.76 -9.15
C ALA A 93 6.16 8.57 -9.49
N ILE A 94 6.86 9.07 -8.48
CA ILE A 94 8.06 9.89 -8.67
C ILE A 94 9.18 9.08 -9.33
N SER A 95 9.50 7.90 -8.79
CA SER A 95 10.57 7.06 -9.34
C SER A 95 10.23 6.55 -10.74
N GLY A 96 8.98 6.16 -10.99
CA GLY A 96 8.49 5.74 -12.29
C GLY A 96 8.60 6.86 -13.33
N ALA A 97 8.18 8.08 -12.98
CA ALA A 97 8.29 9.23 -13.87
C ALA A 97 9.74 9.54 -14.25
N LEU A 98 10.64 9.54 -13.26
CA LEU A 98 12.05 9.83 -13.50
C LEU A 98 12.72 8.76 -14.37
N VAL A 99 12.54 7.50 -14.04
CA VAL A 99 13.18 6.39 -14.78
C VAL A 99 12.63 6.30 -16.20
N SER A 100 11.30 6.22 -16.35
CA SER A 100 10.67 6.10 -17.67
C SER A 100 10.87 7.36 -18.52
N GLY A 101 10.84 8.54 -17.90
CA GLY A 101 11.13 9.79 -18.58
C GLY A 101 12.56 9.84 -19.13
N THR A 102 13.54 9.48 -18.31
CA THR A 102 14.95 9.47 -18.75
C THR A 102 15.15 8.46 -19.89
N ILE A 103 14.61 7.26 -19.77
CA ILE A 103 14.70 6.24 -20.83
C ILE A 103 14.02 6.75 -22.10
N GLY A 104 12.78 7.28 -22.00
CA GLY A 104 12.05 7.84 -23.15
C GLY A 104 12.81 8.96 -23.84
N GLY A 105 13.37 9.90 -23.07
CA GLY A 105 14.19 10.98 -23.60
C GLY A 105 15.43 10.48 -24.36
N ILE A 106 16.13 9.48 -23.82
CA ILE A 106 17.30 8.88 -24.48
C ILE A 106 16.89 8.21 -25.80
N PHE A 107 15.83 7.42 -25.80
CA PHE A 107 15.32 6.78 -27.01
C PHE A 107 14.91 7.79 -28.09
N SER A 108 14.23 8.88 -27.73
CA SER A 108 13.87 9.95 -28.68
C SER A 108 15.09 10.58 -29.32
N VAL A 109 16.16 10.86 -28.55
CA VAL A 109 17.40 11.38 -29.12
C VAL A 109 18.05 10.40 -30.11
N VAL A 110 18.06 9.10 -29.78
CA VAL A 110 18.59 8.06 -30.68
C VAL A 110 17.77 7.97 -31.98
N SER A 111 16.46 8.24 -31.89
CA SER A 111 15.54 8.28 -33.05
C SER A 111 15.58 9.59 -33.82
N GLY A 112 16.41 10.56 -33.41
CA GLY A 112 16.49 11.88 -34.05
C GLY A 112 15.41 12.87 -33.63
N GLU A 113 14.68 12.56 -32.54
CA GLU A 113 13.61 13.38 -31.97
C GLU A 113 14.09 14.20 -30.76
N SER A 114 13.20 15.01 -30.20
CA SER A 114 13.50 15.85 -29.03
C SER A 114 13.55 15.01 -27.75
N PHE A 115 14.66 15.14 -26.99
CA PHE A 115 14.78 14.54 -25.64
C PHE A 115 13.58 14.86 -24.76
N TRP A 116 13.18 16.13 -24.72
CA TRP A 116 12.11 16.58 -23.83
C TRP A 116 10.75 16.03 -24.17
N GLN A 117 10.49 15.74 -25.44
CA GLN A 117 9.24 15.11 -25.87
C GLN A 117 9.18 13.66 -25.40
N GLY A 118 10.23 12.87 -25.66
CA GLY A 118 10.29 11.49 -25.17
C GLY A 118 10.36 11.39 -23.65
N PHE A 119 11.01 12.37 -22.99
CA PHE A 119 10.99 12.47 -21.53
C PHE A 119 9.58 12.69 -20.99
N ALA A 120 8.81 13.64 -21.57
CA ALA A 120 7.46 13.94 -21.12
C ALA A 120 6.52 12.74 -21.28
N ASP A 121 6.61 12.03 -22.39
CA ASP A 121 5.81 10.84 -22.69
C ASP A 121 6.17 9.68 -21.74
N GLY A 122 7.45 9.40 -21.58
CA GLY A 122 7.94 8.40 -20.65
C GLY A 122 7.60 8.71 -19.21
N ALA A 123 7.75 9.98 -18.79
CA ALA A 123 7.44 10.42 -17.43
C ALA A 123 5.96 10.30 -17.11
N ALA A 124 5.06 10.64 -18.04
CA ALA A 124 3.63 10.49 -17.83
C ALA A 124 3.22 9.01 -17.66
N ASN A 125 3.76 8.13 -18.49
CA ASN A 125 3.57 6.68 -18.35
C ASN A 125 4.09 6.16 -17.00
N GLY A 126 5.34 6.50 -16.70
CA GLY A 126 5.99 6.06 -15.46
C GLY A 126 5.31 6.59 -14.20
N PHE A 127 4.80 7.82 -14.23
CA PHE A 127 4.03 8.38 -13.12
C PHE A 127 2.75 7.58 -12.85
N MET A 128 1.94 7.35 -13.87
CA MET A 128 0.68 6.62 -13.75
C MET A 128 0.91 5.18 -13.27
N ILE A 129 1.74 4.43 -13.97
CA ILE A 129 2.03 3.03 -13.65
C ILE A 129 2.70 2.92 -12.27
N GLY A 130 3.64 3.80 -12.00
CA GLY A 130 4.36 3.85 -10.72
C GLY A 130 3.44 4.13 -9.54
N ALA A 131 2.45 5.05 -9.68
CA ALA A 131 1.46 5.31 -8.65
C ALA A 131 0.62 4.06 -8.33
N ILE A 132 0.14 3.37 -9.35
CA ILE A 132 -0.69 2.17 -9.20
C ILE A 132 0.11 1.04 -8.57
N ILE A 133 1.23 0.66 -9.17
CA ILE A 133 2.08 -0.46 -8.70
C ILE A 133 2.61 -0.16 -7.30
N GLY A 134 3.09 1.06 -7.06
CA GLY A 134 3.59 1.47 -5.75
C GLY A 134 2.53 1.41 -4.67
N GLY A 135 1.31 1.84 -4.97
CA GLY A 135 0.16 1.74 -4.06
C GLY A 135 -0.19 0.29 -3.71
N ILE A 136 -0.29 -0.57 -4.70
CA ILE A 136 -0.56 -2.00 -4.51
C ILE A 136 0.57 -2.66 -3.69
N THR A 137 1.82 -2.41 -4.05
CA THR A 137 2.99 -2.97 -3.35
C THR A 137 3.04 -2.51 -1.89
N GLY A 138 2.76 -1.22 -1.63
CA GLY A 138 2.67 -0.67 -0.27
C GLY A 138 1.57 -1.32 0.56
N ALA A 139 0.39 -1.57 -0.02
CA ALA A 139 -0.70 -2.27 0.62
C ALA A 139 -0.36 -3.74 0.92
N ILE A 140 0.18 -4.47 -0.03
CA ILE A 140 0.57 -5.88 0.14
C ILE A 140 1.66 -6.02 1.21
N SER A 141 2.73 -5.23 1.11
CA SER A 141 3.84 -5.26 2.06
C SER A 141 3.37 -4.98 3.49
N SER A 142 2.53 -3.98 3.68
CA SER A 142 1.99 -3.66 5.00
C SER A 142 1.01 -4.72 5.53
N SER A 143 0.23 -5.36 4.67
CA SER A 143 -0.63 -6.48 5.04
C SER A 143 0.18 -7.68 5.53
N ILE A 144 1.30 -7.99 4.87
CA ILE A 144 2.24 -9.03 5.31
C ILE A 144 2.86 -8.68 6.66
N GLN A 145 3.26 -7.42 6.87
CA GLN A 145 3.80 -6.97 8.15
C GLN A 145 2.78 -7.13 9.29
N VAL A 146 1.52 -6.77 9.05
CA VAL A 146 0.44 -6.98 10.03
C VAL A 146 0.21 -8.46 10.31
N ALA A 147 0.19 -9.31 9.28
CA ALA A 147 0.03 -10.75 9.44
C ALA A 147 1.19 -11.37 10.26
N ASN A 148 2.43 -10.95 10.00
CA ASN A 148 3.59 -11.39 10.75
C ASN A 148 3.57 -10.87 12.19
N ALA A 149 3.15 -9.64 12.42
CA ALA A 149 2.95 -9.09 13.76
C ALA A 149 1.91 -9.91 14.53
N ALA A 150 0.78 -10.27 13.91
CA ALA A 150 -0.26 -11.07 14.54
C ALA A 150 0.24 -12.45 15.02
N LYS A 151 1.19 -13.07 14.31
CA LYS A 151 1.78 -14.36 14.71
C LYS A 151 2.56 -14.30 16.03
N MET A 152 2.98 -13.11 16.47
CA MET A 152 3.69 -12.90 17.74
C MET A 152 2.74 -12.89 18.95
N TRP A 153 1.43 -12.82 18.70
CA TRP A 153 0.39 -12.78 19.75
C TRP A 153 -0.19 -14.16 20.01
N GLU A 154 -0.65 -14.38 21.25
CA GLU A 154 -1.41 -15.57 21.62
C GLU A 154 -2.93 -15.26 21.55
N ALA A 155 -3.72 -16.27 21.19
CA ALA A 155 -5.16 -16.17 21.25
C ALA A 155 -5.63 -16.12 22.72
N GLY A 156 -6.56 -15.21 23.01
CA GLY A 156 -7.21 -15.17 24.33
C GLY A 156 -8.47 -16.01 24.37
N THR A 157 -9.06 -16.10 25.54
CA THR A 157 -10.27 -16.91 25.79
C THR A 157 -11.59 -16.20 25.45
N SER A 158 -11.56 -14.88 25.29
CA SER A 158 -12.76 -14.10 24.98
C SER A 158 -13.03 -14.03 23.46
N VAL A 159 -14.29 -13.78 23.08
CA VAL A 159 -14.68 -13.58 21.67
C VAL A 159 -13.88 -12.45 21.01
N ARG A 160 -13.50 -11.41 21.77
CA ARG A 160 -12.73 -10.27 21.28
C ARG A 160 -11.25 -10.61 21.04
N THR A 161 -10.75 -11.68 21.63
CA THR A 161 -9.34 -12.10 21.56
C THR A 161 -9.21 -13.56 21.08
N SER A 162 -10.26 -14.12 20.47
CA SER A 162 -10.33 -15.54 20.07
C SER A 162 -9.31 -15.97 19.00
N THR A 163 -8.58 -15.03 18.41
CA THR A 163 -7.50 -15.30 17.48
C THR A 163 -6.31 -14.37 17.77
N PRO A 164 -5.07 -14.76 17.44
CA PRO A 164 -3.90 -13.90 17.61
C PRO A 164 -4.07 -12.51 17.01
N PHE A 165 -4.66 -12.43 15.82
CA PHE A 165 -4.95 -11.15 15.17
C PHE A 165 -5.94 -10.30 15.98
N LYS A 166 -7.03 -10.88 16.46
CA LYS A 166 -8.02 -10.16 17.29
C LYS A 166 -7.39 -9.69 18.62
N THR A 167 -6.57 -10.53 19.23
CA THR A 167 -5.83 -10.16 20.46
C THR A 167 -4.94 -8.94 20.20
N MET A 168 -4.14 -8.97 19.15
CA MET A 168 -3.28 -7.85 18.74
C MET A 168 -4.08 -6.56 18.54
N VAL A 169 -5.17 -6.62 17.77
CA VAL A 169 -6.01 -5.44 17.48
C VAL A 169 -6.69 -4.91 18.74
N HIS A 170 -7.20 -5.80 19.60
CA HIS A 170 -7.85 -5.43 20.85
C HIS A 170 -6.88 -4.67 21.78
N HIS A 171 -5.70 -5.25 22.01
CA HIS A 171 -4.71 -4.61 22.90
C HIS A 171 -4.10 -3.35 22.31
N TYR A 172 -3.89 -3.29 21.00
CA TYR A 172 -3.47 -2.06 20.34
C TYR A 172 -4.49 -0.92 20.52
N LYS A 173 -5.78 -1.22 20.41
CA LYS A 173 -6.85 -0.23 20.62
C LYS A 173 -6.86 0.36 22.04
N ILE A 174 -6.52 -0.46 23.04
CA ILE A 174 -6.53 -0.06 24.45
C ILE A 174 -5.21 0.58 24.86
N HIS A 175 -4.10 -0.01 24.47
CA HIS A 175 -2.76 0.31 24.97
C HIS A 175 -1.80 0.88 23.92
N GLY A 176 -2.20 0.92 22.65
CA GLY A 176 -1.34 1.30 21.54
C GLY A 176 -1.08 2.79 21.38
N LYS A 177 -1.74 3.66 22.18
CA LYS A 177 -1.47 5.10 22.17
C LYS A 177 0.00 5.35 22.55
N GLY A 178 0.71 6.13 21.72
CA GLY A 178 2.14 6.42 21.95
C GLY A 178 3.11 5.51 21.19
N PHE A 179 2.67 4.37 20.67
CA PHE A 179 3.51 3.45 19.90
C PHE A 179 3.49 3.70 18.38
N GLY A 180 2.71 4.66 17.92
CA GLY A 180 2.60 5.07 16.54
C GLY A 180 1.67 4.17 15.70
N ASN A 181 2.02 2.92 15.46
CA ASN A 181 1.19 1.99 14.70
C ASN A 181 1.22 0.58 15.30
N ILE A 182 0.29 -0.27 14.81
CA ILE A 182 0.08 -1.62 15.36
C ILE A 182 1.29 -2.56 15.18
N VAL A 183 2.05 -2.39 14.11
CA VAL A 183 3.27 -3.18 13.85
C VAL A 183 4.38 -2.75 14.81
N ASN A 184 4.58 -1.44 15.01
CA ASN A 184 5.55 -0.91 15.97
C ASN A 184 5.18 -1.29 17.41
N TYR A 185 3.91 -1.23 17.77
CA TYR A 185 3.42 -1.69 19.06
C TYR A 185 3.81 -3.15 19.32
N THR A 186 3.53 -4.04 18.35
CA THR A 186 3.89 -5.46 18.46
C THR A 186 5.40 -5.66 18.51
N LYS A 187 6.16 -4.93 17.69
CA LYS A 187 7.63 -5.01 17.68
C LYS A 187 8.20 -4.61 19.03
N GLN A 188 7.75 -3.50 19.60
CA GLN A 188 8.22 -3.05 20.91
C GLN A 188 7.86 -4.04 22.02
N ALA A 189 6.66 -4.64 21.96
CA ALA A 189 6.27 -5.70 22.89
C ALA A 189 7.19 -6.95 22.79
N SER A 190 7.50 -7.36 21.58
CA SER A 190 8.40 -8.51 21.32
C SER A 190 9.83 -8.20 21.74
N ASP A 191 10.35 -7.03 21.37
CA ASP A 191 11.71 -6.59 21.75
C ASP A 191 11.85 -6.48 23.27
N PHE A 192 10.79 -6.00 23.95
CA PHE A 192 10.73 -5.95 25.40
C PHE A 192 10.81 -7.34 26.02
N ALA A 193 10.04 -8.31 25.51
CA ALA A 193 10.11 -9.69 25.98
C ALA A 193 11.50 -10.30 25.79
N ILE A 194 12.11 -10.11 24.62
CA ILE A 194 13.44 -10.65 24.31
C ILE A 194 14.52 -10.06 25.22
N ARG A 195 14.54 -8.73 25.39
CA ARG A 195 15.55 -8.04 26.22
C ARG A 195 15.46 -8.42 27.69
N ASN A 196 14.27 -8.74 28.17
CA ASN A 196 14.00 -9.00 29.58
C ASN A 196 13.70 -10.47 29.87
N ALA A 197 13.98 -11.36 28.92
CA ALA A 197 13.69 -12.79 29.05
C ALA A 197 14.28 -13.43 30.35
N LYS A 198 15.47 -12.97 30.78
CA LYS A 198 16.11 -13.44 32.01
C LYS A 198 15.48 -12.89 33.30
N SER A 199 14.71 -11.80 33.19
CA SER A 199 14.09 -11.12 34.34
C SER A 199 12.58 -11.38 34.40
N LEU A 200 12.04 -12.19 33.49
CA LEU A 200 10.63 -12.56 33.49
C LEU A 200 10.34 -13.46 34.68
N SER A 201 9.33 -13.11 35.46
CA SER A 201 8.80 -13.96 36.51
C SER A 201 7.57 -14.72 36.02
N PHE A 202 7.50 -15.99 36.38
CA PHE A 202 6.34 -16.83 36.10
C PHE A 202 5.22 -16.49 37.09
N VAL A 203 4.03 -16.16 36.55
CA VAL A 203 2.85 -15.89 37.38
C VAL A 203 1.73 -16.85 37.00
N ALA A 204 1.37 -17.73 37.90
CA ALA A 204 0.16 -18.54 37.80
C ALA A 204 -1.01 -17.72 38.37
N ARG A 205 -1.80 -17.11 37.47
CA ARG A 205 -2.91 -16.22 37.86
C ARG A 205 -4.18 -16.94 38.28
N ASN A 206 -4.39 -18.15 37.79
CA ASN A 206 -5.55 -18.98 38.08
C ASN A 206 -5.20 -20.43 37.70
N PRO A 207 -5.50 -21.45 38.53
CA PRO A 207 -5.26 -22.84 38.17
C PRO A 207 -5.93 -23.30 36.90
N ASN A 208 -6.99 -22.60 36.43
CA ASN A 208 -7.67 -22.86 35.18
C ASN A 208 -7.20 -22.02 33.98
N LEU A 209 -6.21 -21.15 34.16
CA LEU A 209 -5.61 -20.33 33.10
C LEU A 209 -4.23 -20.84 32.74
N THR A 210 -3.89 -20.76 31.46
CA THR A 210 -2.57 -21.10 30.97
C THR A 210 -1.50 -20.28 31.73
N PRO A 211 -0.46 -20.91 32.27
CA PRO A 211 0.64 -20.21 32.91
C PRO A 211 1.24 -19.18 31.95
N HIS A 212 1.52 -17.98 32.44
CA HIS A 212 2.12 -16.92 31.64
C HIS A 212 3.25 -16.22 32.42
N TRP A 213 4.17 -15.66 31.65
CA TRP A 213 5.26 -14.87 32.19
C TRP A 213 4.82 -13.40 32.31
N THR A 214 5.13 -12.78 33.43
CA THR A 214 4.93 -11.35 33.67
C THR A 214 6.25 -10.68 33.97
N TRP A 215 6.46 -9.51 33.40
CA TRP A 215 7.58 -8.65 33.72
C TRP A 215 7.11 -7.19 33.86
N ILE A 216 7.65 -6.48 34.87
CA ILE A 216 7.38 -5.07 35.13
C ILE A 216 8.67 -4.29 34.95
N GLY A 217 8.72 -3.42 33.95
CA GLY A 217 9.89 -2.64 33.58
C GLY A 217 10.13 -1.42 34.46
N LYS A 218 11.39 -0.99 34.56
CA LYS A 218 11.77 0.24 35.29
C LYS A 218 11.23 1.53 34.68
N VAL A 219 10.70 1.51 33.46
CA VAL A 219 10.23 2.67 32.69
C VAL A 219 8.70 2.65 32.47
N GLY A 220 7.98 1.94 33.33
CA GLY A 220 6.52 1.85 33.22
C GLY A 220 5.99 0.88 32.16
N MET A 221 6.85 0.28 31.32
CA MET A 221 6.44 -0.73 30.37
C MET A 221 6.17 -2.07 31.07
N ASN A 222 5.03 -2.67 30.79
CA ASN A 222 4.56 -3.92 31.37
C ASN A 222 4.04 -4.85 30.30
N GLY A 223 4.14 -6.16 30.53
CA GLY A 223 3.60 -7.13 29.58
C GLY A 223 3.42 -8.52 30.19
N HIS A 224 2.48 -9.26 29.64
CA HIS A 224 2.28 -10.68 29.90
C HIS A 224 2.62 -11.46 28.65
N PHE A 225 3.40 -12.52 28.83
CA PHE A 225 3.90 -13.34 27.73
C PHE A 225 3.73 -14.82 28.08
N THR A 226 3.56 -15.66 27.06
CA THR A 226 3.55 -17.12 27.26
C THR A 226 4.97 -17.63 27.49
N SER A 227 5.10 -18.89 27.97
CA SER A 227 6.40 -19.56 28.08
C SER A 227 7.13 -19.68 26.74
N ALA A 228 6.39 -19.65 25.62
CA ALA A 228 6.95 -19.64 24.26
C ALA A 228 7.31 -18.23 23.76
N GLY A 229 7.19 -17.18 24.59
CA GLY A 229 7.52 -15.80 24.24
C GLY A 229 6.45 -15.07 23.42
N LYS A 230 5.26 -15.66 23.22
CA LYS A 230 4.17 -14.96 22.56
C LYS A 230 3.52 -13.93 23.48
N ILE A 231 3.05 -12.85 22.90
CA ILE A 231 2.47 -11.70 23.60
C ILE A 231 1.02 -12.01 23.97
N LEU A 232 0.67 -11.85 25.23
CA LEU A 232 -0.71 -11.91 25.73
C LEU A 232 -1.27 -10.50 25.87
N THR A 233 -0.50 -9.59 26.45
CA THR A 233 -0.82 -8.17 26.57
C THR A 233 0.47 -7.36 26.80
N PHE A 234 0.46 -6.07 26.40
CA PHE A 234 1.58 -5.16 26.60
C PHE A 234 1.05 -3.73 26.76
N TRP A 235 1.59 -2.96 27.71
CA TRP A 235 1.17 -1.59 27.97
C TRP A 235 2.30 -0.75 28.58
N MET A 236 2.15 0.58 28.49
CA MET A 236 2.94 1.60 29.19
C MET A 236 2.16 2.18 30.33
#